data_9ef8535fd623c4ee588ac1c7fcb65928
#
_entry.id   9ef8535fd623c4ee588ac1c7fcb65928
#
_cell.length_a   1.000
_cell.length_b   1.000
_cell.length_c   1.000
_cell.angle_alpha   90.00
_cell.angle_beta   90.00
_cell.angle_gamma   90.00
#
_symmetry.space_group_name_H-M   'P 1'
#
loop_
_entity.id
_entity.type
_entity.pdbx_description
1 polymer ?
#
loop_
_entity_poly.entity_id
_entity_poly.type
_entity_poly.pdbx_seq_one_letter_code
_entity_poly.pdbx_strand_id
1 'polypeptide(L)'
;TAVVVPFVMIVLFTIGVIVAAQKRNYEEMVQDVSLKQLGSLTNNVTLELRNFLEAPFQINQILSHGISYHQLYPSADLSAVENYLRSSFTRIYQPLQQIDVISFGSEGAEYVGIRKEPNQKYALMVKDARTAQVLTIYQSDRISDDVRSSIADYNPKLRPWYTPIVANPEPAWSPIYANVDEKQEVTLSALAPVMDGSQLLGVMVTDVKINTFNAFLRRLHRNTTALVYLTDNQQRLIASSSKSSIVSWGTEQTQAGERLLATESINPVIAAGSEYARQHQLTQNKSTQHFSFAQDGDRYFSLLTPYHDPHGLQWYIGVIIAETDLLGTLPQKQEKSWLLGIGVSVIGILLGLVAFNRIMAPITTTANTARRIAQGDWDSQLPKPGQIYET
;
A
#
# COMPACT_ATOMS: atom_id res chain seq x y z
N THR A 1 -20.86 -33.74 47.85
CA THR A 1 -20.07 -33.94 46.63
C THR A 1 -20.94 -34.14 45.36
N ALA A 2 -22.02 -34.88 45.43
CA ALA A 2 -22.86 -35.25 44.28
C ALA A 2 -23.53 -34.03 43.57
N VAL A 3 -23.79 -32.91 44.24
CA VAL A 3 -24.45 -31.72 43.68
C VAL A 3 -23.45 -30.62 43.39
N VAL A 4 -22.35 -30.52 44.15
CA VAL A 4 -21.32 -29.51 43.98
C VAL A 4 -20.56 -29.71 42.66
N VAL A 5 -20.22 -30.94 42.30
CA VAL A 5 -19.51 -31.26 41.06
C VAL A 5 -20.29 -30.87 39.84
N PRO A 6 -21.59 -31.23 39.65
CA PRO A 6 -22.38 -30.77 38.51
C PRO A 6 -22.51 -29.24 38.45
N PHE A 7 -22.68 -28.55 39.58
CA PHE A 7 -22.76 -27.09 39.64
C PHE A 7 -21.47 -26.42 39.13
N VAL A 8 -20.31 -26.85 39.62
CA VAL A 8 -19.01 -26.32 39.16
C VAL A 8 -18.80 -26.60 37.67
N MET A 9 -19.16 -27.80 37.19
CA MET A 9 -19.06 -28.16 35.78
C MET A 9 -19.95 -27.27 34.88
N ILE A 10 -21.17 -26.98 35.28
CA ILE A 10 -22.08 -26.08 34.55
C ILE A 10 -21.49 -24.66 34.47
N VAL A 11 -20.96 -24.15 35.62
CA VAL A 11 -20.35 -22.81 35.65
C VAL A 11 -19.12 -22.74 34.73
N LEU A 12 -18.24 -23.74 34.78
CA LEU A 12 -17.05 -23.81 33.94
C LEU A 12 -17.43 -23.94 32.46
N PHE A 13 -18.43 -24.74 32.12
CA PHE A 13 -18.97 -24.87 30.77
C PHE A 13 -19.53 -23.53 30.26
N THR A 14 -20.33 -22.83 31.08
CA THR A 14 -20.91 -21.53 30.73
C THR A 14 -19.83 -20.50 30.48
N ILE A 15 -18.79 -20.44 31.32
CA ILE A 15 -17.63 -19.58 31.13
C ILE A 15 -16.92 -19.92 29.82
N GLY A 16 -16.70 -21.21 29.53
CA GLY A 16 -16.08 -21.65 28.28
C GLY A 16 -16.86 -21.21 27.04
N VAL A 17 -18.20 -21.31 27.08
CA VAL A 17 -19.08 -20.86 25.97
C VAL A 17 -19.02 -19.35 25.81
N ILE A 18 -19.07 -18.59 26.91
CA ILE A 18 -18.97 -17.12 26.86
C ILE A 18 -17.61 -16.69 26.26
N VAL A 19 -16.52 -17.31 26.71
CA VAL A 19 -15.18 -17.07 26.20
C VAL A 19 -15.08 -17.34 24.70
N ALA A 20 -15.60 -18.47 24.25
CA ALA A 20 -15.59 -18.84 22.84
C ALA A 20 -16.44 -17.87 22.00
N ALA A 21 -17.62 -17.49 22.48
CA ALA A 21 -18.47 -16.49 21.82
C ALA A 21 -17.82 -15.10 21.73
N GLN A 22 -17.18 -14.64 22.80
CA GLN A 22 -16.46 -13.37 22.81
C GLN A 22 -15.27 -13.37 21.84
N LYS A 23 -14.49 -14.48 21.81
CA LYS A 23 -13.39 -14.60 20.86
C LYS A 23 -13.89 -14.52 19.41
N ARG A 24 -14.96 -15.22 19.10
CA ARG A 24 -15.58 -15.18 17.78
C ARG A 24 -16.06 -13.77 17.42
N ASN A 25 -16.81 -13.11 18.31
CA ASN A 25 -17.28 -11.75 18.08
C ASN A 25 -16.10 -10.76 17.89
N TYR A 26 -14.99 -10.95 18.61
CA TYR A 26 -13.79 -10.15 18.45
C TYR A 26 -13.18 -10.33 17.05
N GLU A 27 -13.00 -11.58 16.60
CA GLU A 27 -12.45 -11.87 15.27
C GLU A 27 -13.35 -11.30 14.15
N GLU A 28 -14.67 -11.43 14.25
CA GLU A 28 -15.62 -10.87 13.30
C GLU A 28 -15.55 -9.33 13.29
N MET A 29 -15.48 -8.69 14.45
CA MET A 29 -15.32 -7.23 14.57
C MET A 29 -14.01 -6.75 13.95
N VAL A 30 -12.89 -7.43 14.25
CA VAL A 30 -11.57 -7.06 13.72
C VAL A 30 -11.54 -7.19 12.21
N GLN A 31 -12.12 -8.25 11.65
CA GLN A 31 -12.22 -8.43 10.21
C GLN A 31 -13.07 -7.32 9.55
N ASP A 32 -14.22 -6.97 10.12
CA ASP A 32 -15.09 -5.91 9.58
C ASP A 32 -14.41 -4.54 9.64
N VAL A 33 -13.77 -4.21 10.75
CA VAL A 33 -13.02 -2.96 10.90
C VAL A 33 -11.85 -2.91 9.92
N SER A 34 -11.10 -4.01 9.77
CA SER A 34 -9.96 -4.08 8.86
C SER A 34 -10.41 -3.90 7.41
N LEU A 35 -11.48 -4.56 6.98
CA LEU A 35 -12.04 -4.41 5.64
C LEU A 35 -12.47 -2.97 5.34
N LYS A 36 -13.18 -2.34 6.26
CA LYS A 36 -13.66 -0.96 6.10
C LYS A 36 -12.51 0.03 6.03
N GLN A 37 -11.54 -0.09 6.92
CA GLN A 37 -10.42 0.85 7.00
C GLN A 37 -9.46 0.67 5.83
N LEU A 38 -9.07 -0.57 5.51
CA LEU A 38 -8.23 -0.88 4.34
C LEU A 38 -8.94 -0.49 3.04
N GLY A 39 -10.25 -0.77 2.91
CA GLY A 39 -11.05 -0.37 1.75
C GLY A 39 -11.08 1.14 1.56
N SER A 40 -11.29 1.91 2.62
CA SER A 40 -11.26 3.38 2.58
C SER A 40 -9.87 3.90 2.16
N LEU A 41 -8.80 3.36 2.75
CA LEU A 41 -7.42 3.73 2.40
C LEU A 41 -7.11 3.39 0.94
N THR A 42 -7.46 2.18 0.50
CA THR A 42 -7.23 1.73 -0.88
C THR A 42 -7.98 2.58 -1.90
N ASN A 43 -9.23 2.95 -1.62
CA ASN A 43 -10.02 3.83 -2.49
C ASN A 43 -9.39 5.21 -2.61
N ASN A 44 -8.90 5.76 -1.49
CA ASN A 44 -8.20 7.04 -1.49
C ASN A 44 -6.89 6.96 -2.30
N VAL A 45 -6.07 5.92 -2.08
CA VAL A 45 -4.86 5.67 -2.88
C VAL A 45 -5.19 5.55 -4.35
N THR A 46 -6.22 4.80 -4.70
CA THR A 46 -6.63 4.57 -6.10
C THR A 46 -7.03 5.88 -6.78
N LEU A 47 -7.81 6.72 -6.09
CA LEU A 47 -8.25 8.01 -6.64
C LEU A 47 -7.06 8.96 -6.84
N GLU A 48 -6.22 9.10 -5.82
CA GLU A 48 -5.05 9.98 -5.87
C GLU A 48 -4.01 9.48 -6.89
N LEU A 49 -3.81 8.16 -7.00
CA LEU A 49 -2.95 7.57 -8.01
C LEU A 49 -3.45 7.84 -9.42
N ARG A 50 -4.77 7.74 -9.64
CA ARG A 50 -5.38 8.10 -10.94
C ARG A 50 -5.09 9.55 -11.31
N ASN A 51 -5.33 10.48 -10.39
CA ASN A 51 -5.06 11.90 -10.62
C ASN A 51 -3.56 12.16 -10.88
N PHE A 52 -2.70 11.46 -10.15
CA PHE A 52 -1.25 11.55 -10.31
C PHE A 52 -0.78 11.07 -11.68
N LEU A 53 -1.34 9.96 -12.18
CA LEU A 53 -1.00 9.36 -13.48
C LEU A 53 -1.65 10.07 -14.67
N GLU A 54 -2.79 10.71 -14.48
CA GLU A 54 -3.50 11.42 -15.54
C GLU A 54 -2.81 12.73 -15.96
N ALA A 55 -2.20 13.45 -15.02
CA ALA A 55 -1.59 14.75 -15.28
C ALA A 55 -0.52 14.75 -16.38
N PRO A 56 0.40 13.76 -16.49
CA PRO A 56 1.36 13.68 -17.59
C PRO A 56 0.71 13.59 -18.98
N PHE A 57 -0.41 12.86 -19.11
CA PHE A 57 -1.12 12.75 -20.38
C PHE A 57 -1.81 14.04 -20.78
N GLN A 58 -2.42 14.73 -19.83
CA GLN A 58 -3.04 16.04 -20.09
C GLN A 58 -1.99 17.05 -20.58
N ILE A 59 -0.79 17.05 -19.99
CA ILE A 59 0.32 17.88 -20.44
C ILE A 59 0.76 17.50 -21.84
N ASN A 60 0.98 16.22 -22.10
CA ASN A 60 1.39 15.74 -23.42
C ASN A 60 0.36 16.10 -24.50
N GLN A 61 -0.93 15.97 -24.21
CA GLN A 61 -2.00 16.33 -25.13
C GLN A 61 -1.97 17.83 -25.49
N ILE A 62 -1.79 18.70 -24.50
CA ILE A 62 -1.69 20.14 -24.73
C ILE A 62 -0.44 20.49 -25.53
N LEU A 63 0.71 19.92 -25.14
CA LEU A 63 1.99 20.23 -25.79
C LEU A 63 2.07 19.66 -27.19
N SER A 64 1.63 18.41 -27.42
CA SER A 64 1.60 17.81 -28.77
C SER A 64 0.69 18.58 -29.73
N HIS A 65 -0.51 18.96 -29.25
CA HIS A 65 -1.42 19.80 -30.03
C HIS A 65 -0.79 21.17 -30.35
N GLY A 66 -0.13 21.80 -29.39
CA GLY A 66 0.55 23.08 -29.61
C GLY A 66 1.69 22.98 -30.62
N ILE A 67 2.47 21.92 -30.64
CA ILE A 67 3.54 21.69 -31.61
C ILE A 67 2.95 21.53 -33.00
N SER A 68 1.90 20.72 -33.18
CA SER A 68 1.21 20.51 -34.47
C SER A 68 0.53 21.77 -34.97
N TYR A 69 -0.34 22.36 -34.16
CA TYR A 69 -1.18 23.49 -34.55
C TYR A 69 -0.36 24.72 -34.95
N HIS A 70 0.71 25.02 -34.20
CA HIS A 70 1.60 26.15 -34.52
C HIS A 70 2.73 25.80 -35.47
N GLN A 71 2.77 24.57 -36.01
CA GLN A 71 3.82 24.08 -36.91
C GLN A 71 5.22 24.36 -36.41
N LEU A 72 5.45 24.07 -35.12
CA LEU A 72 6.71 24.40 -34.41
C LEU A 72 7.89 23.52 -34.85
N TYR A 73 7.65 22.42 -35.55
CA TYR A 73 8.64 21.50 -36.10
C TYR A 73 8.63 21.50 -37.62
N PRO A 74 9.35 22.47 -38.28
CA PRO A 74 9.40 22.54 -39.73
C PRO A 74 10.35 21.53 -40.40
N SER A 75 11.15 20.81 -39.68
CA SER A 75 12.18 19.79 -39.94
C SER A 75 13.58 20.23 -39.55
N ALA A 76 14.35 19.31 -38.97
CA ALA A 76 15.76 19.44 -38.56
C ALA A 76 16.11 20.60 -37.60
N ASP A 77 15.19 21.49 -37.26
CA ASP A 77 15.38 22.59 -36.29
C ASP A 77 14.37 22.50 -35.15
N LEU A 78 14.88 22.23 -33.95
CA LEU A 78 14.07 22.13 -32.73
C LEU A 78 13.99 23.43 -31.94
N SER A 79 14.52 24.55 -32.40
CA SER A 79 14.57 25.83 -31.67
C SER A 79 13.18 26.32 -31.23
N ALA A 80 12.17 26.22 -32.11
CA ALA A 80 10.81 26.65 -31.80
C ALA A 80 10.16 25.70 -30.75
N VAL A 81 10.34 24.39 -30.91
CA VAL A 81 9.87 23.37 -29.97
C VAL A 81 10.56 23.55 -28.62
N GLU A 82 11.88 23.76 -28.60
CA GLU A 82 12.65 24.03 -27.36
C GLU A 82 12.06 25.22 -26.60
N ASN A 83 11.87 26.36 -27.30
CA ASN A 83 11.34 27.56 -26.66
C ASN A 83 9.92 27.32 -26.09
N TYR A 84 9.09 26.59 -26.81
CA TYR A 84 7.74 26.24 -26.38
C TYR A 84 7.75 25.34 -25.16
N LEU A 85 8.49 24.24 -25.19
CA LEU A 85 8.62 23.32 -24.05
C LEU A 85 9.23 24.00 -22.83
N ARG A 86 10.31 24.76 -23.01
CA ARG A 86 10.96 25.49 -21.92
C ARG A 86 10.00 26.47 -21.26
N SER A 87 9.32 27.32 -22.05
CA SER A 87 8.36 28.28 -21.52
C SER A 87 7.22 27.60 -20.77
N SER A 88 6.67 26.54 -21.34
CA SER A 88 5.59 25.77 -20.71
C SER A 88 6.03 25.14 -19.40
N PHE A 89 7.18 24.47 -19.38
CA PHE A 89 7.63 23.73 -18.22
C PHE A 89 8.08 24.63 -17.07
N THR A 90 8.81 25.71 -17.36
CA THR A 90 9.34 26.59 -16.33
C THR A 90 8.30 27.56 -15.74
N ARG A 91 7.20 27.83 -16.47
CA ARG A 91 6.20 28.81 -16.04
C ARG A 91 4.85 28.20 -15.70
N ILE A 92 4.35 27.24 -16.48
CA ILE A 92 3.00 26.68 -16.31
C ILE A 92 3.06 25.41 -15.46
N TYR A 93 3.97 24.49 -15.77
CA TYR A 93 4.02 23.17 -15.13
C TYR A 93 5.05 23.06 -13.99
N GLN A 94 5.70 24.17 -13.65
CA GLN A 94 6.66 24.21 -12.55
C GLN A 94 6.10 23.66 -11.21
N PRO A 95 4.84 23.95 -10.82
CA PRO A 95 4.31 23.46 -9.55
C PRO A 95 4.06 21.95 -9.52
N LEU A 96 3.96 21.27 -10.66
CA LEU A 96 3.66 19.84 -10.74
C LEU A 96 4.89 19.01 -10.34
N GLN A 97 4.88 18.49 -9.11
CA GLN A 97 6.02 17.77 -8.54
C GLN A 97 6.22 16.38 -9.17
N GLN A 98 5.18 15.80 -9.78
CA GLN A 98 5.25 14.49 -10.43
C GLN A 98 5.95 14.50 -11.79
N ILE A 99 6.15 15.66 -12.40
CA ILE A 99 6.78 15.79 -13.71
C ILE A 99 8.25 16.12 -13.50
N ASP A 100 9.12 15.26 -13.98
CA ASP A 100 10.57 15.40 -13.87
C ASP A 100 11.21 15.89 -15.18
N VAL A 101 10.71 15.41 -16.33
CA VAL A 101 11.18 15.81 -17.67
C VAL A 101 9.97 15.98 -18.57
N ILE A 102 10.03 16.97 -19.46
CA ILE A 102 9.22 17.00 -20.68
C ILE A 102 10.16 17.01 -21.89
N SER A 103 9.84 16.22 -22.91
CA SER A 103 10.70 16.12 -24.08
C SER A 103 9.91 15.77 -25.34
N PHE A 104 10.53 16.07 -26.48
CA PHE A 104 10.05 15.73 -27.80
C PHE A 104 11.18 15.04 -28.58
N GLY A 105 10.86 13.86 -29.13
CA GLY A 105 11.72 13.18 -30.09
C GLY A 105 11.07 13.14 -31.44
N SER A 106 11.76 13.62 -32.45
CA SER A 106 11.21 13.75 -33.81
C SER A 106 11.35 12.48 -34.64
N GLU A 107 10.61 12.39 -35.70
CA GLU A 107 10.77 11.34 -36.73
C GLU A 107 12.12 11.43 -37.44
N GLY A 108 12.73 12.62 -37.50
CA GLY A 108 14.09 12.86 -38.01
C GLY A 108 15.22 12.43 -37.05
N ALA A 109 14.87 11.83 -35.89
CA ALA A 109 15.81 11.44 -34.84
C ALA A 109 16.50 12.60 -34.12
N GLU A 110 15.96 13.82 -34.20
CA GLU A 110 16.33 14.91 -33.28
C GLU A 110 15.62 14.75 -31.93
N TYR A 111 16.14 15.39 -30.93
CA TYR A 111 15.61 15.34 -29.56
C TYR A 111 15.79 16.66 -28.83
N VAL A 112 14.76 17.07 -28.11
CA VAL A 112 14.85 18.17 -27.15
C VAL A 112 14.09 17.81 -25.88
N GLY A 113 14.70 18.07 -24.71
CA GLY A 113 14.09 17.83 -23.42
C GLY A 113 14.49 18.88 -22.39
N ILE A 114 13.57 19.17 -21.48
CA ILE A 114 13.82 20.04 -20.32
C ILE A 114 13.62 19.21 -19.08
N ARG A 115 14.63 19.12 -18.22
CA ARG A 115 14.65 18.34 -16.99
C ARG A 115 14.67 19.24 -15.77
N LYS A 116 13.84 18.95 -14.77
CA LYS A 116 13.94 19.56 -13.44
C LYS A 116 15.19 19.06 -12.72
N GLU A 117 15.91 19.99 -12.16
CA GLU A 117 17.07 19.76 -11.32
C GLU A 117 16.77 20.20 -9.88
N PRO A 118 17.57 19.76 -8.88
CA PRO A 118 17.46 20.29 -7.53
C PRO A 118 17.47 21.82 -7.48
N ASN A 119 16.83 22.40 -6.46
CA ASN A 119 16.74 23.85 -6.25
C ASN A 119 16.00 24.64 -7.36
N GLN A 120 15.02 24.00 -8.00
CA GLN A 120 14.18 24.60 -9.05
C GLN A 120 14.98 25.06 -10.29
N LYS A 121 16.14 24.51 -10.49
CA LYS A 121 16.90 24.67 -11.73
C LYS A 121 16.37 23.74 -12.81
N TYR A 122 16.78 24.00 -14.04
CA TYR A 122 16.44 23.19 -15.21
C TYR A 122 17.70 22.91 -16.03
N ALA A 123 17.74 21.74 -16.64
CA ALA A 123 18.76 21.33 -17.59
C ALA A 123 18.11 21.14 -18.96
N LEU A 124 18.75 21.69 -19.98
CA LEU A 124 18.37 21.47 -21.38
C LEU A 124 19.14 20.26 -21.92
N MET A 125 18.43 19.41 -22.67
CA MET A 125 18.97 18.27 -23.41
C MET A 125 18.62 18.44 -24.88
N VAL A 126 19.62 18.53 -25.76
CA VAL A 126 19.38 18.78 -27.19
C VAL A 126 20.24 17.86 -28.05
N LYS A 127 19.64 17.34 -29.10
CA LYS A 127 20.29 16.64 -30.20
C LYS A 127 19.65 17.14 -31.52
N ASP A 128 20.29 18.06 -32.21
CA ASP A 128 19.89 18.55 -33.53
C ASP A 128 21.13 19.12 -34.26
N ALA A 129 20.90 19.89 -35.31
CA ALA A 129 22.00 20.51 -36.10
C ALA A 129 22.91 21.42 -35.24
N ARG A 130 22.37 22.09 -34.22
CA ARG A 130 23.14 22.99 -33.31
C ARG A 130 24.13 22.25 -32.42
N THR A 131 23.92 20.97 -32.16
CA THR A 131 24.81 20.10 -31.39
C THR A 131 25.52 19.06 -32.27
N ALA A 132 25.61 19.29 -33.58
CA ALA A 132 26.20 18.36 -34.55
C ALA A 132 25.60 16.93 -34.44
N GLN A 133 24.29 16.81 -34.15
CA GLN A 133 23.56 15.55 -33.95
C GLN A 133 24.07 14.71 -32.73
N VAL A 134 24.77 15.32 -31.79
CA VAL A 134 25.18 14.72 -30.51
C VAL A 134 24.18 15.14 -29.43
N LEU A 135 23.67 14.21 -28.65
CA LEU A 135 22.85 14.56 -27.50
C LEU A 135 23.73 15.27 -26.45
N THR A 136 23.51 16.57 -26.29
CA THR A 136 24.23 17.41 -25.36
C THR A 136 23.32 17.83 -24.21
N ILE A 137 23.77 17.62 -22.99
CA ILE A 137 23.08 17.97 -21.75
C ILE A 137 23.78 19.19 -21.13
N TYR A 138 23.03 20.29 -21.01
CA TYR A 138 23.52 21.54 -20.42
C TYR A 138 23.16 21.65 -18.96
N GLN A 139 23.94 22.39 -18.18
CA GLN A 139 23.66 22.66 -16.77
C GLN A 139 22.56 23.73 -16.57
N SER A 140 22.17 24.39 -17.63
CA SER A 140 21.10 25.40 -17.66
C SER A 140 19.97 25.02 -18.59
N ASP A 141 18.87 25.78 -18.58
CA ASP A 141 17.73 25.61 -19.49
C ASP A 141 17.97 26.15 -20.92
N ARG A 142 19.23 26.45 -21.26
CA ARG A 142 19.62 27.02 -22.55
C ARG A 142 20.92 26.41 -23.04
N ILE A 143 21.13 26.47 -24.35
CA ILE A 143 22.44 26.19 -24.97
C ILE A 143 23.47 27.18 -24.43
N SER A 144 24.58 26.70 -23.92
CA SER A 144 25.65 27.46 -23.32
C SER A 144 26.97 26.68 -23.39
N ASP A 145 28.08 27.30 -23.02
CA ASP A 145 29.38 26.61 -22.91
C ASP A 145 29.44 25.65 -21.69
N ASP A 146 28.47 25.75 -20.79
CA ASP A 146 28.40 24.92 -19.57
C ASP A 146 27.70 23.58 -19.88
N VAL A 147 28.44 22.70 -20.55
CA VAL A 147 28.01 21.34 -20.92
C VAL A 147 28.29 20.40 -19.75
N ARG A 148 27.27 19.65 -19.33
CA ARG A 148 27.40 18.61 -18.31
C ARG A 148 27.93 17.30 -18.89
N SER A 149 27.32 16.82 -19.96
CA SER A 149 27.69 15.58 -20.64
C SER A 149 27.20 15.56 -22.08
N SER A 150 27.79 14.68 -22.90
CA SER A 150 27.42 14.48 -24.28
C SER A 150 27.40 12.98 -24.61
N ILE A 151 26.41 12.55 -25.39
CA ILE A 151 26.20 11.15 -25.80
C ILE A 151 26.15 11.09 -27.33
N ALA A 152 27.24 10.59 -27.94
CA ALA A 152 27.43 10.62 -29.40
C ALA A 152 26.40 9.76 -30.15
N ASP A 153 26.16 8.53 -29.69
CA ASP A 153 25.35 7.54 -30.40
C ASP A 153 23.89 7.49 -29.91
N TYR A 154 23.39 8.59 -29.35
CA TYR A 154 21.99 8.64 -28.90
C TYR A 154 21.03 8.66 -30.09
N ASN A 155 20.11 7.70 -30.12
CA ASN A 155 19.03 7.67 -31.09
C ASN A 155 17.68 7.58 -30.34
N PRO A 156 16.85 8.65 -30.36
CA PRO A 156 15.56 8.65 -29.68
C PRO A 156 14.61 7.56 -30.21
N LYS A 157 14.68 7.23 -31.48
CA LYS A 157 13.81 6.21 -32.12
C LYS A 157 14.05 4.79 -31.59
N LEU A 158 15.21 4.51 -30.98
CA LEU A 158 15.55 3.23 -30.38
C LEU A 158 15.24 3.17 -28.87
N ARG A 159 14.71 4.26 -28.34
CA ARG A 159 14.40 4.32 -26.90
C ARG A 159 13.06 3.65 -26.56
N PRO A 160 12.93 3.05 -25.37
CA PRO A 160 11.70 2.38 -24.94
C PRO A 160 10.45 3.27 -24.94
N TRP A 161 10.61 4.58 -24.85
CA TRP A 161 9.52 5.54 -24.91
C TRP A 161 9.08 5.91 -26.33
N TYR A 162 9.86 5.63 -27.38
CA TYR A 162 9.52 5.99 -28.75
C TYR A 162 8.74 4.87 -29.48
N THR A 163 9.16 3.63 -29.27
CA THR A 163 8.65 2.47 -30.02
C THR A 163 7.16 2.20 -29.84
N PRO A 164 6.52 2.41 -28.64
CA PRO A 164 5.08 2.19 -28.51
C PRO A 164 4.23 3.06 -29.40
N ILE A 165 4.61 4.34 -29.59
CA ILE A 165 3.86 5.30 -30.42
C ILE A 165 4.03 5.02 -31.89
N VAL A 166 5.21 4.54 -32.32
CA VAL A 166 5.40 4.11 -33.72
C VAL A 166 4.55 2.89 -34.05
N ALA A 167 4.41 1.96 -33.10
CA ALA A 167 3.59 0.76 -33.30
C ALA A 167 2.08 1.07 -33.29
N ASN A 168 1.65 1.97 -32.43
CA ASN A 168 0.27 2.45 -32.32
C ASN A 168 0.29 3.94 -31.91
N PRO A 169 -0.08 4.89 -32.83
CA PRO A 169 -0.01 6.32 -32.54
C PRO A 169 -1.15 6.82 -31.66
N GLU A 170 -1.29 6.22 -30.46
CA GLU A 170 -2.20 6.60 -29.40
C GLU A 170 -1.45 6.88 -28.09
N PRO A 171 -1.99 7.72 -27.20
CA PRO A 171 -1.38 7.93 -25.89
C PRO A 171 -1.18 6.62 -25.11
N ALA A 172 0.04 6.38 -24.62
CA ALA A 172 0.42 5.15 -23.94
C ALA A 172 1.48 5.40 -22.88
N TRP A 173 1.68 4.43 -21.98
CA TRP A 173 2.84 4.38 -21.10
C TRP A 173 4.01 3.67 -21.79
N SER A 174 5.23 4.14 -21.54
CA SER A 174 6.43 3.36 -21.83
C SER A 174 6.54 2.13 -20.91
N PRO A 175 7.33 1.12 -21.27
CA PRO A 175 7.93 0.25 -20.24
C PRO A 175 8.68 1.09 -19.20
N ILE A 176 8.87 0.56 -17.98
CA ILE A 176 9.76 1.18 -17.00
C ILE A 176 11.21 0.91 -17.44
N TYR A 177 12.03 1.95 -17.56
CA TYR A 177 13.40 1.86 -18.06
C TYR A 177 14.36 2.77 -17.30
N ALA A 178 15.66 2.53 -17.42
CA ALA A 178 16.69 3.43 -16.91
C ALA A 178 17.09 4.44 -18.01
N ASN A 179 17.31 5.69 -17.61
CA ASN A 179 17.84 6.73 -18.48
C ASN A 179 19.27 6.39 -18.92
N VAL A 180 19.68 6.93 -20.08
CA VAL A 180 21.03 6.66 -20.66
C VAL A 180 22.10 7.62 -20.15
N ASP A 181 21.71 8.65 -19.41
CA ASP A 181 22.63 9.63 -18.86
C ASP A 181 23.34 9.09 -17.59
N GLU A 182 24.27 9.84 -17.10
CA GLU A 182 25.08 9.50 -15.90
C GLU A 182 24.26 9.20 -14.64
N LYS A 183 23.02 9.72 -14.54
CA LYS A 183 22.14 9.52 -13.38
C LYS A 183 21.43 8.18 -13.39
N GLN A 184 21.28 7.55 -14.55
CA GLN A 184 20.60 6.24 -14.74
C GLN A 184 19.28 6.11 -13.96
N GLU A 185 18.53 7.20 -13.84
CA GLU A 185 17.28 7.23 -13.09
C GLU A 185 16.22 6.30 -13.72
N VAL A 186 15.58 5.51 -12.89
CA VAL A 186 14.49 4.61 -13.32
C VAL A 186 13.23 5.43 -13.50
N THR A 187 12.66 5.37 -14.70
CA THR A 187 11.61 6.26 -15.18
C THR A 187 10.46 5.50 -15.81
N LEU A 188 9.27 6.04 -15.66
CA LEU A 188 8.05 5.69 -16.41
C LEU A 188 7.62 6.93 -17.20
N SER A 189 7.40 6.81 -18.50
CA SER A 189 7.05 7.95 -19.35
C SER A 189 5.63 7.84 -19.90
N ALA A 190 4.86 8.91 -19.74
CA ALA A 190 3.63 9.11 -20.49
C ALA A 190 4.00 9.62 -21.91
N LEU A 191 3.37 9.04 -22.92
CA LEU A 191 3.68 9.23 -24.33
C LEU A 191 2.45 9.74 -25.07
N ALA A 192 2.66 10.66 -26.01
CA ALA A 192 1.63 11.07 -26.96
C ALA A 192 2.23 11.29 -28.36
N PRO A 193 1.54 10.90 -29.44
CA PRO A 193 1.96 11.21 -30.78
C PRO A 193 1.83 12.71 -31.07
N VAL A 194 2.77 13.25 -31.80
CA VAL A 194 2.67 14.57 -32.42
C VAL A 194 2.41 14.35 -33.87
N MET A 195 1.21 14.74 -34.37
CA MET A 195 0.72 14.43 -35.72
C MET A 195 0.56 15.68 -36.54
N ASP A 196 0.85 15.60 -37.84
CA ASP A 196 0.40 16.56 -38.87
C ASP A 196 -0.52 15.81 -39.86
N GLY A 197 -1.82 16.00 -39.71
CA GLY A 197 -2.79 15.15 -40.35
C GLY A 197 -2.62 13.68 -39.96
N SER A 198 -2.26 12.84 -40.94
CA SER A 198 -1.97 11.42 -40.75
C SER A 198 -0.48 11.10 -40.53
N GLN A 199 0.39 12.09 -40.68
CA GLN A 199 1.84 11.90 -40.55
C GLN A 199 2.30 12.07 -39.11
N LEU A 200 3.08 11.10 -38.61
CA LEU A 200 3.75 11.21 -37.33
C LEU A 200 4.96 12.15 -37.44
N LEU A 201 4.95 13.26 -36.75
CA LEU A 201 6.08 14.19 -36.66
C LEU A 201 7.08 13.74 -35.56
N GLY A 202 6.60 13.09 -34.53
CA GLY A 202 7.41 12.62 -33.42
C GLY A 202 6.57 12.26 -32.20
N VAL A 203 7.24 12.09 -31.07
CA VAL A 203 6.64 11.66 -29.79
C VAL A 203 6.88 12.72 -28.71
N MET A 204 5.81 13.18 -28.10
CA MET A 204 5.84 13.99 -26.90
C MET A 204 5.92 13.08 -25.67
N VAL A 205 6.80 13.39 -24.75
CA VAL A 205 7.14 12.54 -23.61
C VAL A 205 7.14 13.36 -22.32
N THR A 206 6.50 12.82 -21.30
CA THR A 206 6.56 13.35 -19.94
C THR A 206 7.01 12.26 -18.97
N ASP A 207 8.16 12.48 -18.33
CA ASP A 207 8.79 11.49 -17.46
C ASP A 207 8.39 11.69 -16.02
N VAL A 208 8.08 10.57 -15.37
CA VAL A 208 7.86 10.44 -13.94
C VAL A 208 8.90 9.47 -13.37
N LYS A 209 9.78 9.95 -12.50
CA LYS A 209 10.78 9.10 -11.85
C LYS A 209 10.14 8.20 -10.79
N ILE A 210 10.64 6.99 -10.65
CA ILE A 210 10.16 6.03 -9.65
C ILE A 210 10.25 6.61 -8.22
N ASN A 211 11.29 7.37 -7.90
CA ASN A 211 11.41 8.04 -6.61
C ASN A 211 10.32 9.07 -6.33
N THR A 212 9.73 9.65 -7.38
CA THR A 212 8.60 10.59 -7.26
C THR A 212 7.33 9.86 -6.80
N PHE A 213 7.12 8.62 -7.26
CA PHE A 213 6.03 7.77 -6.75
C PHE A 213 6.20 7.43 -5.27
N ASN A 214 7.43 7.11 -4.82
CA ASN A 214 7.71 6.88 -3.40
C ASN A 214 7.38 8.12 -2.55
N ALA A 215 7.78 9.31 -3.02
CA ALA A 215 7.48 10.58 -2.34
C ALA A 215 5.98 10.85 -2.30
N PHE A 216 5.26 10.55 -3.38
CA PHE A 216 3.81 10.64 -3.48
C PHE A 216 3.12 9.73 -2.45
N LEU A 217 3.46 8.46 -2.39
CA LEU A 217 2.88 7.52 -1.42
C LEU A 217 3.16 7.93 0.03
N ARG A 218 4.40 8.36 0.35
CA ARG A 218 4.74 8.84 1.70
C ARG A 218 3.95 10.08 2.10
N ARG A 219 3.71 11.00 1.17
CA ARG A 219 2.91 12.21 1.44
C ARG A 219 1.45 11.87 1.70
N LEU A 220 0.87 10.98 0.91
CA LEU A 220 -0.51 10.53 1.02
C LEU A 220 -0.79 9.84 2.37
N HIS A 221 0.21 9.11 2.90
CA HIS A 221 0.07 8.30 4.12
C HIS A 221 0.81 8.89 5.33
N ARG A 222 1.10 10.21 5.33
CA ARG A 222 1.85 10.86 6.42
C ARG A 222 1.20 10.70 7.79
N ASN A 223 -0.11 10.63 7.86
CA ASN A 223 -0.91 10.60 9.09
C ASN A 223 -1.44 9.20 9.43
N THR A 224 -0.95 8.15 8.77
CA THR A 224 -1.35 6.76 9.03
C THR A 224 -0.11 5.88 9.22
N THR A 225 -0.26 4.82 9.99
CA THR A 225 0.76 3.77 10.17
C THR A 225 0.68 2.70 9.06
N ALA A 226 -0.34 2.77 8.20
CA ALA A 226 -0.51 1.84 7.10
C ALA A 226 0.66 1.93 6.11
N LEU A 227 1.14 0.77 5.68
CA LEU A 227 2.10 0.63 4.60
C LEU A 227 1.36 0.49 3.27
N VAL A 228 1.77 1.28 2.28
CA VAL A 228 1.24 1.18 0.92
C VAL A 228 2.38 0.90 -0.03
N TYR A 229 2.16 -0.01 -0.94
CA TYR A 229 3.10 -0.32 -2.01
C TYR A 229 2.38 -0.58 -3.33
N LEU A 230 3.09 -0.36 -4.42
CA LEU A 230 2.63 -0.63 -5.78
C LEU A 230 3.55 -1.65 -6.42
N THR A 231 2.97 -2.63 -7.13
CA THR A 231 3.72 -3.59 -7.95
C THR A 231 3.17 -3.65 -9.36
N ASP A 232 4.00 -4.07 -10.30
CA ASP A 232 3.55 -4.47 -11.63
C ASP A 232 2.98 -5.92 -11.61
N ASN A 233 2.56 -6.39 -12.79
CA ASN A 233 2.04 -7.74 -13.00
C ASN A 233 3.08 -8.86 -12.76
N GLN A 234 4.37 -8.53 -12.71
CA GLN A 234 5.46 -9.44 -12.35
C GLN A 234 5.82 -9.37 -10.87
N GLN A 235 5.04 -8.63 -10.07
CA GLN A 235 5.26 -8.41 -8.64
C GLN A 235 6.55 -7.64 -8.30
N ARG A 236 7.13 -6.91 -9.27
CA ARG A 236 8.24 -5.99 -9.02
C ARG A 236 7.70 -4.68 -8.43
N LEU A 237 8.36 -4.20 -7.38
CA LEU A 237 7.98 -2.95 -6.72
C LEU A 237 8.12 -1.76 -7.68
N ILE A 238 7.10 -0.93 -7.73
CA ILE A 238 7.06 0.36 -8.43
C ILE A 238 7.23 1.49 -7.44
N ALA A 239 6.55 1.39 -6.29
CA ALA A 239 6.63 2.37 -5.23
C ALA A 239 6.34 1.75 -3.87
N SER A 240 6.81 2.41 -2.82
CA SER A 240 6.49 2.09 -1.44
C SER A 240 6.43 3.36 -0.58
N SER A 241 5.48 3.39 0.36
CA SER A 241 5.43 4.43 1.40
C SER A 241 6.52 4.24 2.46
N SER A 242 7.15 3.05 2.52
CA SER A 242 8.29 2.81 3.42
C SER A 242 9.50 3.64 3.01
N LYS A 243 10.44 3.83 3.95
CA LYS A 243 11.72 4.52 3.66
C LYS A 243 12.74 3.62 2.96
N SER A 244 12.45 2.32 2.84
CA SER A 244 13.35 1.35 2.24
C SER A 244 13.45 1.53 0.73
N SER A 245 14.63 1.28 0.15
CA SER A 245 14.81 1.26 -1.30
C SER A 245 13.95 0.17 -1.94
N ILE A 246 13.41 0.44 -3.11
CA ILE A 246 12.70 -0.52 -3.97
C ILE A 246 13.57 -0.96 -5.15
N VAL A 247 14.77 -0.43 -5.26
CA VAL A 247 15.75 -0.72 -6.31
C VAL A 247 17.00 -1.31 -5.66
N SER A 248 17.49 -2.42 -6.17
CA SER A 248 18.82 -2.95 -5.90
C SER A 248 19.77 -2.41 -6.94
N TRP A 249 20.88 -1.81 -6.49
CA TRP A 249 21.96 -1.37 -7.35
C TRP A 249 22.96 -2.53 -7.45
N GLY A 250 23.22 -3.00 -8.65
CA GLY A 250 24.21 -4.04 -8.92
C GLY A 250 25.62 -3.59 -8.54
N THR A 251 26.55 -4.56 -8.44
CA THR A 251 27.99 -4.33 -8.32
C THR A 251 28.52 -3.55 -9.53
N GLU A 252 29.69 -2.96 -9.43
CA GLU A 252 30.32 -2.03 -10.41
C GLU A 252 30.27 -2.42 -11.91
N GLN A 253 29.86 -3.64 -12.22
CA GLN A 253 29.76 -4.14 -13.60
C GLN A 253 28.35 -4.15 -14.21
N THR A 254 27.30 -3.96 -13.39
CA THR A 254 25.91 -3.82 -13.85
C THR A 254 25.31 -2.58 -13.20
N GLN A 255 25.50 -1.42 -13.82
CA GLN A 255 25.13 -0.12 -13.26
C GLN A 255 23.63 0.19 -13.32
N ALA A 256 22.83 -0.58 -14.01
CA ALA A 256 21.38 -0.36 -14.05
C ALA A 256 20.71 -0.89 -12.78
N GLY A 257 20.05 -0.01 -12.02
CA GLY A 257 19.27 -0.42 -10.85
C GLY A 257 18.12 -1.36 -11.25
N GLU A 258 18.06 -2.53 -10.63
CA GLU A 258 16.99 -3.49 -10.83
C GLU A 258 15.93 -3.33 -9.74
N ARG A 259 14.65 -3.27 -10.14
CA ARG A 259 13.54 -3.20 -9.19
C ARG A 259 13.39 -4.51 -8.44
N LEU A 260 13.30 -4.43 -7.11
CA LEU A 260 13.10 -5.60 -6.26
C LEU A 260 11.73 -6.25 -6.50
N LEU A 261 11.65 -7.57 -6.38
CA LEU A 261 10.38 -8.24 -6.17
C LEU A 261 9.78 -7.79 -4.81
N ALA A 262 8.47 -7.75 -4.72
CA ALA A 262 7.82 -7.37 -3.46
C ALA A 262 8.15 -8.36 -2.32
N THR A 263 8.40 -9.64 -2.64
CA THR A 263 8.88 -10.67 -1.71
C THR A 263 10.32 -10.44 -1.24
N GLU A 264 11.10 -9.67 -1.98
CA GLU A 264 12.49 -9.30 -1.67
C GLU A 264 12.59 -7.88 -1.08
N SER A 265 11.44 -7.30 -0.73
CA SER A 265 11.41 -5.96 -0.13
C SER A 265 12.30 -5.89 1.11
N ILE A 266 13.08 -4.81 1.22
CA ILE A 266 13.86 -4.50 2.42
C ILE A 266 12.93 -4.25 3.63
N ASN A 267 11.69 -3.86 3.40
CA ASN A 267 10.70 -3.76 4.45
C ASN A 267 10.12 -5.17 4.75
N PRO A 268 10.34 -5.73 5.97
CA PRO A 268 9.97 -7.10 6.28
C PRO A 268 8.47 -7.36 6.23
N VAL A 269 7.65 -6.37 6.53
CA VAL A 269 6.18 -6.50 6.51
C VAL A 269 5.67 -6.60 5.07
N ILE A 270 6.22 -5.80 4.15
CA ILE A 270 5.88 -5.88 2.72
C ILE A 270 6.35 -7.24 2.16
N ALA A 271 7.57 -7.68 2.51
CA ALA A 271 8.10 -8.96 2.08
C ALA A 271 7.22 -10.13 2.54
N ALA A 272 6.87 -10.17 3.83
CA ALA A 272 6.04 -11.23 4.42
C ALA A 272 4.62 -11.25 3.82
N GLY A 273 3.97 -10.09 3.68
CA GLY A 273 2.65 -9.99 3.07
C GLY A 273 2.63 -10.42 1.59
N SER A 274 3.66 -10.03 0.84
CA SER A 274 3.82 -10.43 -0.57
C SER A 274 4.13 -11.92 -0.71
N GLU A 275 4.93 -12.49 0.18
CA GLU A 275 5.21 -13.93 0.20
C GLU A 275 3.94 -14.73 0.53
N TYR A 276 3.14 -14.27 1.50
CA TYR A 276 1.83 -14.87 1.79
C TYR A 276 0.93 -14.84 0.55
N ALA A 277 0.83 -13.68 -0.12
CA ALA A 277 0.02 -13.53 -1.32
C ALA A 277 0.51 -14.45 -2.46
N ARG A 278 1.81 -14.62 -2.63
CA ARG A 278 2.42 -15.53 -3.61
C ARG A 278 2.08 -16.99 -3.32
N GLN A 279 2.26 -17.43 -2.07
CA GLN A 279 1.98 -18.82 -1.63
C GLN A 279 0.51 -19.21 -1.84
N HIS A 280 -0.42 -18.27 -1.63
CA HIS A 280 -1.87 -18.48 -1.78
C HIS A 280 -2.38 -18.07 -3.18
N GLN A 281 -1.49 -17.74 -4.12
CA GLN A 281 -1.81 -17.36 -5.50
C GLN A 281 -2.80 -16.18 -5.62
N LEU A 282 -2.79 -15.27 -4.64
CA LEU A 282 -3.76 -14.15 -4.57
C LEU A 282 -3.57 -13.15 -5.70
N THR A 283 -2.36 -13.05 -6.25
CA THR A 283 -2.03 -12.15 -7.38
C THR A 283 -2.54 -12.63 -8.74
N GLN A 284 -2.99 -13.89 -8.84
CA GLN A 284 -3.60 -14.41 -10.06
C GLN A 284 -5.08 -14.00 -10.20
N ASN A 285 -5.72 -13.61 -9.10
CA ASN A 285 -7.10 -13.17 -9.08
C ASN A 285 -7.21 -11.72 -9.55
N LYS A 286 -8.11 -11.46 -10.50
CA LYS A 286 -8.42 -10.11 -11.01
C LYS A 286 -9.33 -9.30 -10.07
N SER A 287 -9.59 -9.78 -8.87
CA SER A 287 -10.42 -9.14 -7.84
C SER A 287 -9.59 -8.75 -6.63
N THR A 288 -10.08 -7.77 -5.88
CA THR A 288 -9.48 -7.37 -4.60
C THR A 288 -9.44 -8.55 -3.63
N GLN A 289 -8.28 -8.78 -3.01
CA GLN A 289 -8.02 -9.85 -2.06
C GLN A 289 -7.77 -9.26 -0.67
N HIS A 290 -8.55 -9.71 0.32
CA HIS A 290 -8.35 -9.40 1.74
C HIS A 290 -7.77 -10.62 2.45
N PHE A 291 -6.69 -10.43 3.19
CA PHE A 291 -6.03 -11.50 3.94
C PHE A 291 -5.30 -10.95 5.17
N SER A 292 -4.96 -11.84 6.08
CA SER A 292 -4.10 -11.52 7.23
C SER A 292 -2.91 -12.47 7.30
N PHE A 293 -1.80 -11.97 7.81
CA PHE A 293 -0.58 -12.73 8.01
C PHE A 293 0.11 -12.29 9.32
N ALA A 294 1.06 -13.07 9.79
CA ALA A 294 1.86 -12.75 10.97
C ALA A 294 3.30 -12.43 10.57
N GLN A 295 3.89 -11.43 11.21
CA GLN A 295 5.30 -11.06 11.06
C GLN A 295 5.83 -10.56 12.41
N ASP A 296 6.95 -11.14 12.87
CA ASP A 296 7.63 -10.78 14.14
C ASP A 296 6.72 -10.83 15.39
N GLY A 297 5.69 -11.69 15.38
CA GLY A 297 4.73 -11.85 16.47
C GLY A 297 3.49 -10.96 16.36
N ASP A 298 3.49 -9.98 15.47
CA ASP A 298 2.35 -9.11 15.20
C ASP A 298 1.48 -9.66 14.06
N ARG A 299 0.18 -9.42 14.15
CA ARG A 299 -0.79 -9.72 13.09
C ARG A 299 -1.03 -8.49 12.22
N TYR A 300 -0.98 -8.70 10.91
CA TYR A 300 -1.22 -7.68 9.90
C TYR A 300 -2.41 -8.06 9.03
N PHE A 301 -3.17 -7.05 8.62
CA PHE A 301 -4.23 -7.17 7.63
C PHE A 301 -3.80 -6.47 6.35
N SER A 302 -4.07 -7.12 5.23
CA SER A 302 -3.70 -6.62 3.91
C SER A 302 -4.88 -6.62 2.95
N LEU A 303 -4.95 -5.58 2.13
CA LEU A 303 -5.81 -5.51 0.96
C LEU A 303 -4.94 -5.36 -0.27
N LEU A 304 -5.05 -6.32 -1.20
CA LEU A 304 -4.36 -6.30 -2.49
C LEU A 304 -5.40 -6.08 -3.59
N THR A 305 -5.31 -4.95 -4.28
CA THR A 305 -6.32 -4.50 -5.25
C THR A 305 -5.67 -4.32 -6.63
N PRO A 306 -6.19 -4.95 -7.69
CA PRO A 306 -5.72 -4.70 -9.04
C PRO A 306 -6.08 -3.26 -9.46
N TYR A 307 -5.15 -2.61 -10.12
CA TYR A 307 -5.29 -1.28 -10.67
C TYR A 307 -5.02 -1.30 -12.19
N HIS A 308 -5.95 -0.74 -12.94
CA HIS A 308 -5.85 -0.60 -14.39
C HIS A 308 -6.12 0.86 -14.75
N ASP A 309 -5.28 1.42 -15.61
CA ASP A 309 -5.51 2.75 -16.15
C ASP A 309 -5.98 2.69 -17.62
N PRO A 310 -6.50 3.79 -18.18
CA PRO A 310 -6.93 3.84 -19.59
C PRO A 310 -5.79 3.65 -20.59
N HIS A 311 -4.53 3.85 -20.18
CA HIS A 311 -3.35 3.85 -21.05
C HIS A 311 -2.52 2.57 -20.95
N GLY A 312 -3.06 1.49 -20.33
CA GLY A 312 -2.51 0.14 -20.39
C GLY A 312 -1.69 -0.29 -19.18
N LEU A 313 -1.62 0.50 -18.10
CA LEU A 313 -0.99 0.03 -16.86
C LEU A 313 -1.80 -1.08 -16.20
N GLN A 314 -1.11 -2.12 -15.75
CA GLN A 314 -1.66 -3.23 -14.99
C GLN A 314 -0.82 -3.42 -13.73
N TRP A 315 -1.27 -2.82 -12.63
CA TRP A 315 -0.57 -2.79 -11.36
C TRP A 315 -1.41 -3.41 -10.26
N TYR A 316 -0.80 -3.57 -9.10
CA TYR A 316 -1.47 -3.92 -7.85
C TYR A 316 -1.16 -2.87 -6.80
N ILE A 317 -2.19 -2.47 -6.06
CA ILE A 317 -2.09 -1.62 -4.89
C ILE A 317 -2.18 -2.52 -3.67
N GLY A 318 -1.10 -2.62 -2.90
CA GLY A 318 -1.08 -3.31 -1.62
C GLY A 318 -1.16 -2.30 -0.47
N VAL A 319 -2.12 -2.49 0.43
CA VAL A 319 -2.26 -1.72 1.67
C VAL A 319 -2.18 -2.67 2.84
N ILE A 320 -1.26 -2.43 3.77
CA ILE A 320 -1.04 -3.27 4.96
C ILE A 320 -1.16 -2.42 6.22
N ILE A 321 -1.85 -2.94 7.23
CA ILE A 321 -1.98 -2.29 8.54
C ILE A 321 -1.82 -3.31 9.66
N ALA A 322 -1.17 -2.95 10.75
CA ALA A 322 -1.06 -3.79 11.93
C ALA A 322 -2.39 -3.86 12.68
N GLU A 323 -2.73 -5.00 13.29
CA GLU A 323 -3.93 -5.15 14.13
C GLU A 323 -3.94 -4.14 15.28
N THR A 324 -2.80 -3.89 15.89
CA THR A 324 -2.64 -2.89 16.96
C THR A 324 -3.03 -1.48 16.53
N ASP A 325 -2.75 -1.11 15.27
CA ASP A 325 -3.06 0.21 14.73
C ASP A 325 -4.54 0.33 14.33
N LEU A 326 -5.15 -0.78 13.88
CA LEU A 326 -6.58 -0.84 13.59
C LEU A 326 -7.44 -0.61 14.84
N LEU A 327 -7.04 -1.21 15.93
CA LEU A 327 -7.84 -1.27 17.16
C LEU A 327 -7.44 -0.21 18.19
N GLY A 328 -6.28 0.43 18.00
CA GLY A 328 -5.74 1.41 18.94
C GLY A 328 -5.63 0.83 20.37
N THR A 329 -6.30 1.46 21.33
CA THR A 329 -6.26 1.01 22.74
C THR A 329 -7.28 -0.08 23.08
N LEU A 330 -8.08 -0.57 22.11
CA LEU A 330 -9.11 -1.59 22.36
C LEU A 330 -8.56 -2.92 22.91
N PRO A 331 -7.44 -3.48 22.42
CA PRO A 331 -6.88 -4.72 22.94
C PRO A 331 -6.53 -4.63 24.43
N GLN A 332 -5.93 -3.52 24.89
CA GLN A 332 -5.57 -3.32 26.29
C GLN A 332 -6.79 -3.24 27.22
N LYS A 333 -7.91 -2.67 26.73
CA LYS A 333 -9.16 -2.64 27.50
C LYS A 333 -9.81 -4.01 27.61
N GLN A 334 -9.66 -4.83 26.60
CA GLN A 334 -10.24 -6.17 26.56
C GLN A 334 -9.50 -7.13 27.50
N GLU A 335 -8.17 -7.04 27.59
CA GLU A 335 -7.38 -7.83 28.55
C GLU A 335 -7.80 -7.56 30.00
N LYS A 336 -8.06 -6.31 30.36
CA LYS A 336 -8.61 -5.95 31.68
C LYS A 336 -10.03 -6.47 31.90
N SER A 337 -10.87 -6.52 30.88
CA SER A 337 -12.23 -7.07 30.98
C SER A 337 -12.25 -8.56 31.25
N TRP A 338 -11.28 -9.32 30.73
CA TRP A 338 -11.13 -10.75 31.01
C TRP A 338 -10.79 -11.01 32.48
N LEU A 339 -9.83 -10.24 33.02
CA LEU A 339 -9.47 -10.36 34.42
C LEU A 339 -10.64 -10.06 35.36
N LEU A 340 -11.45 -9.06 35.04
CA LEU A 340 -12.68 -8.75 35.76
C LEU A 340 -13.72 -9.86 35.61
N GLY A 341 -13.92 -10.43 34.42
CA GLY A 341 -14.84 -11.56 34.22
C GLY A 341 -14.45 -12.80 34.99
N ILE A 342 -13.17 -13.15 35.00
CA ILE A 342 -12.65 -14.27 35.82
C ILE A 342 -12.84 -13.97 37.29
N GLY A 343 -12.52 -12.76 37.78
CA GLY A 343 -12.68 -12.35 39.17
C GLY A 343 -14.14 -12.48 39.64
N VAL A 344 -15.09 -11.96 38.86
CA VAL A 344 -16.53 -12.07 39.18
C VAL A 344 -16.99 -13.54 39.19
N SER A 345 -16.50 -14.37 38.27
CA SER A 345 -16.82 -15.79 38.17
C SER A 345 -16.30 -16.56 39.41
N VAL A 346 -15.09 -16.30 39.84
CA VAL A 346 -14.50 -16.90 41.05
C VAL A 346 -15.30 -16.53 42.28
N ILE A 347 -15.67 -15.25 42.42
CA ILE A 347 -16.51 -14.76 43.53
C ILE A 347 -17.88 -15.46 43.49
N GLY A 348 -18.50 -15.57 42.31
CA GLY A 348 -19.78 -16.28 42.13
C GLY A 348 -19.73 -17.75 42.56
N ILE A 349 -18.66 -18.45 42.19
CA ILE A 349 -18.43 -19.84 42.58
C ILE A 349 -18.29 -19.94 44.13
N LEU A 350 -17.50 -19.06 44.74
CA LEU A 350 -17.28 -19.07 46.20
C LEU A 350 -18.58 -18.78 46.96
N LEU A 351 -19.36 -17.77 46.53
CA LEU A 351 -20.66 -17.47 47.14
C LEU A 351 -21.66 -18.61 46.94
N GLY A 352 -21.68 -19.24 45.74
CA GLY A 352 -22.50 -20.43 45.48
C GLY A 352 -22.15 -21.62 46.37
N LEU A 353 -20.87 -21.88 46.63
CA LEU A 353 -20.40 -22.93 47.54
C LEU A 353 -20.78 -22.63 49.00
N VAL A 354 -20.65 -21.39 49.45
CA VAL A 354 -21.04 -20.98 50.81
C VAL A 354 -22.56 -21.11 51.00
N ALA A 355 -23.36 -20.64 50.06
CA ALA A 355 -24.82 -20.76 50.08
C ALA A 355 -25.24 -22.24 50.08
N PHE A 356 -24.62 -23.05 49.18
CA PHE A 356 -24.89 -24.49 49.14
C PHE A 356 -24.58 -25.18 50.46
N ASN A 357 -23.42 -24.91 51.06
CA ASN A 357 -23.08 -25.49 52.36
C ASN A 357 -24.04 -25.07 53.47
N ARG A 358 -24.48 -23.79 53.49
CA ARG A 358 -25.46 -23.30 54.48
C ARG A 358 -26.83 -23.93 54.31
N ILE A 359 -27.27 -24.21 53.09
CA ILE A 359 -28.57 -24.85 52.83
C ILE A 359 -28.53 -26.39 53.05
N MET A 360 -27.47 -27.05 52.63
CA MET A 360 -27.33 -28.48 52.70
C MET A 360 -26.98 -29.03 54.11
N ALA A 361 -26.24 -28.28 54.91
CA ALA A 361 -25.83 -28.68 56.26
C ALA A 361 -27.07 -28.99 57.15
N PRO A 362 -28.06 -28.13 57.26
CA PRO A 362 -29.25 -28.44 58.05
C PRO A 362 -30.06 -29.60 57.50
N ILE A 363 -30.18 -29.72 56.16
CA ILE A 363 -30.93 -30.82 55.49
C ILE A 363 -30.28 -32.18 55.81
N THR A 364 -28.94 -32.27 55.68
CA THR A 364 -28.22 -33.52 55.95
C THR A 364 -28.27 -33.88 57.42
N THR A 365 -28.22 -32.88 58.29
CA THR A 365 -28.34 -33.09 59.75
C THR A 365 -29.74 -33.61 60.09
N THR A 366 -30.80 -33.01 59.56
CA THR A 366 -32.17 -33.44 59.79
C THR A 366 -32.42 -34.83 59.24
N ALA A 367 -31.94 -35.14 58.00
CA ALA A 367 -32.07 -36.47 57.38
C ALA A 367 -31.31 -37.54 58.19
N ASN A 368 -30.12 -37.25 58.70
CA ASN A 368 -29.35 -38.19 59.56
C ASN A 368 -30.02 -38.39 60.89
N THR A 369 -30.59 -37.37 61.51
CA THR A 369 -31.32 -37.48 62.81
C THR A 369 -32.61 -38.29 62.57
N ALA A 370 -33.37 -38.04 61.54
CA ALA A 370 -34.55 -38.85 61.19
C ALA A 370 -34.19 -40.32 60.97
N ARG A 371 -33.06 -40.60 60.30
CA ARG A 371 -32.58 -41.98 60.08
C ARG A 371 -32.17 -42.68 61.35
N ARG A 372 -31.55 -41.97 62.30
CA ARG A 372 -31.20 -42.53 63.67
C ARG A 372 -32.45 -42.81 64.47
N ILE A 373 -33.45 -41.93 64.49
CA ILE A 373 -34.74 -42.13 65.12
C ILE A 373 -35.43 -43.36 64.52
N ALA A 374 -35.43 -43.55 63.23
CA ALA A 374 -36.02 -44.71 62.56
C ALA A 374 -35.29 -46.03 62.85
N GLN A 375 -34.05 -45.95 63.29
CA GLN A 375 -33.23 -47.09 63.74
C GLN A 375 -33.35 -47.39 65.24
N GLY A 376 -34.24 -46.68 65.99
CA GLY A 376 -34.52 -46.97 67.45
C GLY A 376 -33.75 -46.10 68.41
N ASP A 377 -32.99 -45.13 67.98
CA ASP A 377 -32.25 -44.15 68.78
C ASP A 377 -33.16 -42.95 69.13
N TRP A 378 -33.99 -43.10 70.18
CA TRP A 378 -35.00 -42.10 70.56
C TRP A 378 -34.42 -40.93 71.37
N ASP A 379 -33.16 -40.99 71.77
CA ASP A 379 -32.46 -39.94 72.53
C ASP A 379 -31.76 -38.91 71.66
N SER A 380 -31.83 -39.06 70.34
CA SER A 380 -31.22 -38.11 69.47
C SER A 380 -31.98 -36.77 69.45
N GLN A 381 -31.32 -35.69 69.90
CA GLN A 381 -31.89 -34.34 69.91
C GLN A 381 -32.10 -33.84 68.51
N LEU A 382 -33.29 -33.34 68.20
CA LEU A 382 -33.56 -32.62 66.92
C LEU A 382 -32.65 -31.38 66.86
N PRO A 383 -32.07 -31.12 65.69
CA PRO A 383 -31.31 -29.89 65.51
C PRO A 383 -32.21 -28.68 65.81
N LYS A 384 -31.67 -27.68 66.57
CA LYS A 384 -32.40 -26.44 66.85
C LYS A 384 -32.79 -25.77 65.54
N PRO A 385 -34.06 -25.29 65.43
CA PRO A 385 -34.46 -24.57 64.24
C PRO A 385 -33.50 -23.39 63.99
N GLY A 386 -32.82 -23.39 62.86
CA GLY A 386 -31.98 -22.24 62.44
C GLY A 386 -32.94 -21.08 62.23
N GLN A 387 -32.58 -19.92 62.74
CA GLN A 387 -33.32 -18.69 62.47
C GLN A 387 -33.24 -18.43 60.96
N ILE A 388 -34.28 -18.81 60.25
CA ILE A 388 -34.53 -18.28 58.89
C ILE A 388 -35.16 -16.93 59.14
N TYR A 389 -34.39 -15.87 58.96
CA TYR A 389 -34.96 -14.52 58.92
C TYR A 389 -35.75 -14.43 57.65
N GLU A 390 -37.09 -14.47 57.73
CA GLU A 390 -38.00 -13.94 56.76
C GLU A 390 -37.82 -12.42 56.72
N THR A 391 -37.31 -11.87 55.63
CA THR A 391 -37.51 -10.50 55.23
C THR A 391 -38.11 -10.47 53.85
#